data_9f56693a38ab6edbe1205d24f44c3f6b
#
_entry.id   9f56693a38ab6edbe1205d24f44c3f6b
#
_cell.length_a   1.000
_cell.length_b   1.000
_cell.length_c   1.000
_cell.angle_alpha   90.00
_cell.angle_beta   90.00
_cell.angle_gamma   90.00
#
_symmetry.space_group_name_H-M   'P 1'
#
loop_
_entity.id
_entity.type
_entity.pdbx_description
1 polymer ?
#
loop_
_entity_poly.entity_id
_entity_poly.type
_entity_poly.pdbx_seq_one_letter_code
_entity_poly.pdbx_strand_id
1 'polypeptide(L)'
;THFSVVDKDGNAVAVTYTLNTTFGTGIVAGDSGILLNNQMDDFSAKPGVPNVYGLVGGDANAVEPKKRPLSSMSPTIVVKDGKTWLVTGSPGGSRIITTVLQMVVNTIDFGMNVAEATNAPRFHHQWLPDELRVEKGFSPDTLKLLETKGQKVALKEAMGSTQTVSYTHLT
;
A
#
# COMPACT_ATOMS: atom_id res chain seq x y z
N THR A 1 2.73 1.94 8.82
CA THR A 1 3.92 1.09 9.06
C THR A 1 3.62 -0.34 8.70
N HIS A 2 4.63 -1.04 8.15
CA HIS A 2 4.55 -2.48 7.88
C HIS A 2 5.83 -3.17 8.36
N PHE A 3 5.70 -4.42 8.82
CA PHE A 3 6.83 -5.31 9.01
C PHE A 3 6.46 -6.75 8.66
N SER A 4 7.44 -7.50 8.18
CA SER A 4 7.35 -8.91 7.82
C SER A 4 8.34 -9.70 8.64
N VAL A 5 7.91 -10.82 9.19
CA VAL A 5 8.74 -11.73 10.01
C VAL A 5 8.54 -13.15 9.53
N VAL A 6 9.64 -13.89 9.40
CA VAL A 6 9.62 -15.33 9.14
C VAL A 6 10.60 -15.98 10.11
N ASP A 7 10.16 -17.01 10.83
CA ASP A 7 11.03 -17.75 11.72
C ASP A 7 11.75 -18.93 11.03
N LYS A 8 12.62 -19.60 11.77
CA LYS A 8 13.39 -20.76 11.25
C LYS A 8 12.52 -21.97 10.86
N ASP A 9 11.30 -22.04 11.36
CA ASP A 9 10.35 -23.12 11.09
C ASP A 9 9.41 -22.79 9.92
N GLY A 10 9.56 -21.59 9.30
CA GLY A 10 8.78 -21.11 8.18
C GLY A 10 7.44 -20.46 8.58
N ASN A 11 7.19 -20.26 9.89
CA ASN A 11 6.04 -19.47 10.32
C ASN A 11 6.22 -18.03 9.90
N ALA A 12 5.17 -17.43 9.34
CA ALA A 12 5.25 -16.11 8.75
C ALA A 12 4.20 -15.16 9.35
N VAL A 13 4.60 -13.91 9.54
CA VAL A 13 3.73 -12.82 9.98
C VAL A 13 3.94 -11.61 9.10
N ALA A 14 2.86 -11.07 8.56
CA ALA A 14 2.82 -9.81 7.83
C ALA A 14 1.89 -8.85 8.58
N VAL A 15 2.42 -7.74 9.09
CA VAL A 15 1.65 -6.78 9.88
C VAL A 15 1.73 -5.39 9.27
N THR A 16 0.59 -4.86 8.91
CA THR A 16 0.43 -3.43 8.62
C THR A 16 -0.43 -2.82 9.72
N TYR A 17 0.08 -1.78 10.40
CA TYR A 17 -0.68 -1.05 11.41
C TYR A 17 -0.43 0.45 11.28
N THR A 18 -1.37 1.25 11.74
CA THR A 18 -1.36 2.68 11.46
C THR A 18 -2.15 3.49 12.50
N LEU A 19 -1.82 4.75 12.61
CA LEU A 19 -2.66 5.78 13.21
C LEU A 19 -3.48 6.54 12.14
N ASN A 20 -3.48 6.06 10.90
CA ASN A 20 -3.90 6.63 9.63
C ASN A 20 -2.85 7.63 9.08
N THR A 21 -2.77 8.87 9.56
CA THR A 21 -1.67 9.78 9.21
C THR A 21 -0.43 9.54 10.09
N THR A 22 0.68 10.21 9.81
CA THR A 22 1.99 9.99 10.47
C THR A 22 1.91 10.06 12.00
N PHE A 23 1.11 10.98 12.54
CA PHE A 23 0.90 11.16 13.98
C PHE A 23 -0.58 11.11 14.37
N GLY A 24 -1.42 10.46 13.56
CA GLY A 24 -2.85 10.40 13.78
C GLY A 24 -3.47 11.79 13.86
N THR A 25 -4.19 12.07 14.95
CA THR A 25 -4.74 13.41 15.24
C THR A 25 -3.70 14.43 15.70
N GLY A 26 -2.48 13.98 16.03
CA GLY A 26 -1.47 14.81 16.73
C GLY A 26 -1.79 15.06 18.21
N ILE A 27 -2.82 14.43 18.76
CA ILE A 27 -3.27 14.58 20.16
C ILE A 27 -2.75 13.41 20.98
N VAL A 28 -2.22 13.69 22.16
CA VAL A 28 -1.85 12.68 23.16
C VAL A 28 -3.03 12.48 24.11
N ALA A 29 -3.31 11.22 24.42
CA ALA A 29 -4.40 10.84 25.35
C ALA A 29 -4.00 11.14 26.80
N GLY A 30 -4.36 12.32 27.31
CA GLY A 30 -4.03 12.75 28.66
C GLY A 30 -2.52 12.62 28.94
N ASP A 31 -2.15 12.04 30.09
CA ASP A 31 -0.75 11.86 30.51
C ASP A 31 -0.14 10.51 30.06
N SER A 32 -0.82 9.77 29.19
CA SER A 32 -0.40 8.43 28.77
C SER A 32 0.81 8.38 27.84
N GLY A 33 1.12 9.48 27.14
CA GLY A 33 2.10 9.52 26.04
C GLY A 33 1.61 8.82 24.75
N ILE A 34 0.38 8.30 24.69
CA ILE A 34 -0.18 7.60 23.54
C ILE A 34 -0.82 8.59 22.58
N LEU A 35 -0.35 8.60 21.33
CA LEU A 35 -0.98 9.36 20.25
C LEU A 35 -2.31 8.72 19.82
N LEU A 36 -3.33 9.56 19.67
CA LEU A 36 -4.64 9.13 19.16
C LEU A 36 -4.62 9.04 17.64
N ASN A 37 -5.23 7.99 17.10
CA ASN A 37 -5.39 7.82 15.67
C ASN A 37 -6.47 8.77 15.10
N ASN A 38 -6.46 8.97 13.79
CA ASN A 38 -7.51 9.65 13.02
C ASN A 38 -8.18 8.72 12.00
N GLN A 39 -8.35 7.46 12.37
CA GLN A 39 -8.90 6.38 11.54
C GLN A 39 -10.35 6.64 11.07
N MET A 40 -11.06 7.56 11.72
CA MET A 40 -12.42 7.96 11.29
C MET A 40 -12.43 8.59 9.89
N ASP A 41 -11.29 9.11 9.40
CA ASP A 41 -11.14 9.61 8.03
C ASP A 41 -11.18 8.49 6.97
N ASP A 42 -11.01 7.23 7.35
CA ASP A 42 -11.16 6.09 6.47
C ASP A 42 -12.64 5.79 6.14
N PHE A 43 -13.58 6.31 6.92
CA PHE A 43 -14.99 6.33 6.55
C PHE A 43 -15.29 7.40 5.49
N SER A 44 -16.39 7.21 4.76
CA SER A 44 -17.01 8.28 3.98
C SER A 44 -17.76 9.21 4.93
N ALA A 45 -17.04 10.10 5.61
CA ALA A 45 -17.65 11.05 6.56
C ALA A 45 -18.69 11.94 5.86
N LYS A 46 -18.45 12.25 4.57
CA LYS A 46 -19.41 12.89 3.68
C LYS A 46 -19.32 12.21 2.32
N PRO A 47 -20.33 11.41 1.91
CA PRO A 47 -20.35 10.75 0.61
C PRO A 47 -20.11 11.72 -0.55
N GLY A 48 -19.29 11.31 -1.52
CA GLY A 48 -18.90 12.14 -2.67
C GLY A 48 -17.81 13.17 -2.40
N VAL A 49 -17.31 13.30 -1.16
CA VAL A 49 -16.20 14.21 -0.82
C VAL A 49 -14.94 13.39 -0.56
N PRO A 50 -13.77 13.81 -1.11
CA PRO A 50 -12.53 13.09 -0.90
C PRO A 50 -12.04 13.17 0.55
N ASN A 51 -11.44 12.07 1.05
CA ASN A 51 -10.72 12.04 2.32
C ASN A 51 -9.28 12.58 2.16
N VAL A 52 -8.46 12.49 3.21
CA VAL A 52 -7.05 12.97 3.22
C VAL A 52 -6.19 12.33 2.13
N TYR A 53 -6.53 11.14 1.65
CA TYR A 53 -5.84 10.45 0.56
C TYR A 53 -6.44 10.73 -0.83
N GLY A 54 -7.45 11.59 -0.92
CA GLY A 54 -8.17 11.88 -2.17
C GLY A 54 -9.17 10.80 -2.57
N LEU A 55 -9.45 9.83 -1.69
CA LEU A 55 -10.44 8.78 -1.95
C LEU A 55 -11.85 9.32 -1.78
N VAL A 56 -12.69 9.11 -2.79
CA VAL A 56 -14.09 9.46 -2.78
C VAL A 56 -14.89 8.20 -2.45
N GLY A 57 -15.54 8.18 -1.30
CA GLY A 57 -16.38 7.07 -0.86
C GLY A 57 -17.87 7.36 -0.98
N GLY A 58 -18.67 6.28 -0.99
CA GLY A 58 -20.13 6.34 -1.00
C GLY A 58 -20.74 5.91 0.33
N ASP A 59 -22.07 5.78 0.35
CA ASP A 59 -22.87 5.43 1.53
C ASP A 59 -22.49 4.07 2.15
N ALA A 60 -22.02 3.13 1.32
CA ALA A 60 -21.58 1.81 1.80
C ALA A 60 -20.48 1.89 2.87
N ASN A 61 -19.66 2.94 2.86
CA ASN A 61 -18.60 3.20 3.83
C ASN A 61 -18.94 4.38 4.77
N ALA A 62 -20.19 4.80 4.86
CA ALA A 62 -20.61 5.85 5.78
C ALA A 62 -20.43 5.44 7.25
N VAL A 63 -20.26 6.42 8.12
CA VAL A 63 -20.11 6.21 9.57
C VAL A 63 -21.40 5.67 10.16
N GLU A 64 -21.33 4.51 10.81
CA GLU A 64 -22.46 3.90 11.52
C GLU A 64 -21.98 3.20 12.80
N PRO A 65 -22.85 3.02 13.81
CA PRO A 65 -22.50 2.29 15.03
C PRO A 65 -22.02 0.86 14.73
N LYS A 66 -20.92 0.43 15.35
CA LYS A 66 -20.31 -0.92 15.22
C LYS A 66 -19.76 -1.26 13.83
N LYS A 67 -19.74 -0.31 12.90
CA LYS A 67 -19.17 -0.48 11.57
C LYS A 67 -17.67 -0.27 11.58
N ARG A 68 -16.95 -1.02 10.74
CA ARG A 68 -15.54 -0.83 10.46
C ARG A 68 -15.38 -0.01 9.19
N PRO A 69 -14.42 0.94 9.11
CA PRO A 69 -14.11 1.61 7.86
C PRO A 69 -13.47 0.64 6.86
N LEU A 70 -13.45 1.01 5.59
CA LEU A 70 -12.59 0.35 4.62
C LEU A 70 -11.11 0.51 5.03
N SER A 71 -10.26 -0.38 4.56
CA SER A 71 -8.81 -0.28 4.74
C SER A 71 -8.10 -0.62 3.43
N SER A 72 -7.07 0.17 3.10
CA SER A 72 -6.15 -0.13 2.00
C SER A 72 -4.95 -0.97 2.44
N MET A 73 -4.83 -1.29 3.72
CA MET A 73 -3.75 -2.12 4.24
C MET A 73 -3.82 -3.53 3.62
N SER A 74 -2.71 -3.97 3.04
CA SER A 74 -2.62 -5.21 2.27
C SER A 74 -1.42 -6.04 2.72
N PRO A 75 -1.36 -6.49 3.99
CA PRO A 75 -0.33 -7.42 4.41
C PRO A 75 -0.52 -8.74 3.64
N THR A 76 0.56 -9.24 3.03
CA THR A 76 0.46 -10.37 2.09
C THR A 76 1.51 -11.43 2.40
N ILE A 77 1.07 -12.69 2.40
CA ILE A 77 1.92 -13.86 2.47
C ILE A 77 1.65 -14.70 1.22
N VAL A 78 2.70 -15.01 0.47
CA VAL A 78 2.63 -15.92 -0.68
C VAL A 78 3.23 -17.26 -0.29
N VAL A 79 2.50 -18.32 -0.58
CA VAL A 79 2.92 -19.70 -0.35
C VAL A 79 3.19 -20.37 -1.69
N LYS A 80 4.32 -21.04 -1.82
CA LYS A 80 4.69 -21.86 -2.97
C LYS A 80 5.07 -23.26 -2.50
N ASP A 81 4.49 -24.27 -3.12
CA ASP A 81 4.72 -25.68 -2.79
C ASP A 81 4.53 -26.02 -1.30
N GLY A 82 3.53 -25.39 -0.68
CA GLY A 82 3.20 -25.56 0.73
C GLY A 82 4.12 -24.83 1.72
N LYS A 83 5.09 -24.05 1.24
CA LYS A 83 6.03 -23.28 2.08
C LYS A 83 5.86 -21.79 1.89
N THR A 84 6.11 -21.04 2.96
CA THR A 84 6.20 -19.56 2.88
C THR A 84 7.30 -19.18 1.90
N TRP A 85 6.94 -18.41 0.88
CA TRP A 85 7.87 -17.97 -0.16
C TRP A 85 8.14 -16.47 -0.12
N LEU A 86 7.10 -15.66 0.06
CA LEU A 86 7.21 -14.19 0.12
C LEU A 86 6.28 -13.66 1.21
N VAL A 87 6.79 -12.76 2.03
CA VAL A 87 5.99 -12.01 3.01
C VAL A 87 6.24 -10.54 2.76
N THR A 88 5.19 -9.77 2.49
CA THR A 88 5.34 -8.39 2.04
C THR A 88 4.19 -7.49 2.47
N GLY A 89 4.45 -6.22 2.46
CA GLY A 89 3.48 -5.15 2.65
C GLY A 89 4.19 -3.80 2.67
N SER A 90 3.41 -2.74 2.82
CA SER A 90 3.92 -1.37 2.71
C SER A 90 3.07 -0.39 3.50
N PRO A 91 3.61 0.72 4.04
CA PRO A 91 2.85 1.93 4.28
C PRO A 91 2.54 2.64 2.96
N GLY A 92 1.63 3.64 2.97
CA GLY A 92 1.38 4.46 1.78
C GLY A 92 -0.06 4.91 1.56
N GLY A 93 -0.97 4.71 2.51
CA GLY A 93 -2.38 5.06 2.36
C GLY A 93 -3.02 4.26 1.23
N SER A 94 -3.80 4.90 0.35
CA SER A 94 -4.45 4.25 -0.80
C SER A 94 -3.47 3.55 -1.76
N ARG A 95 -2.22 4.01 -1.82
CA ARG A 95 -1.17 3.46 -2.69
C ARG A 95 -0.61 2.12 -2.22
N ILE A 96 -0.93 1.68 -1.00
CA ILE A 96 -0.49 0.38 -0.46
C ILE A 96 -0.92 -0.75 -1.39
N ILE A 97 -2.16 -0.75 -1.86
CA ILE A 97 -2.74 -1.80 -2.70
C ILE A 97 -1.89 -2.03 -3.96
N THR A 98 -1.61 -0.97 -4.71
CA THR A 98 -0.83 -1.06 -5.95
C THR A 98 0.65 -1.30 -5.70
N THR A 99 1.21 -0.80 -4.60
CA THR A 99 2.59 -1.08 -4.21
C THR A 99 2.78 -2.57 -3.92
N VAL A 100 1.89 -3.18 -3.15
CA VAL A 100 1.95 -4.61 -2.82
C VAL A 100 1.66 -5.47 -4.06
N LEU A 101 0.68 -5.08 -4.88
CA LEU A 101 0.40 -5.77 -6.14
C LEU A 101 1.64 -5.82 -7.04
N GLN A 102 2.31 -4.68 -7.26
CA GLN A 102 3.52 -4.63 -8.09
C GLN A 102 4.66 -5.45 -7.48
N MET A 103 4.81 -5.47 -6.16
CA MET A 103 5.79 -6.32 -5.50
C MET A 103 5.56 -7.80 -5.80
N VAL A 104 4.31 -8.26 -5.71
CA VAL A 104 3.92 -9.65 -6.01
C VAL A 104 4.13 -9.97 -7.50
N VAL A 105 3.63 -9.14 -8.40
CA VAL A 105 3.77 -9.33 -9.86
C VAL A 105 5.23 -9.30 -10.30
N ASN A 106 6.01 -8.33 -9.81
CA ASN A 106 7.44 -8.23 -10.15
C ASN A 106 8.21 -9.49 -9.72
N THR A 107 7.86 -10.06 -8.57
CA THR A 107 8.55 -11.25 -8.05
C THR A 107 8.06 -12.53 -8.73
N ILE A 108 6.74 -12.68 -8.94
CA ILE A 108 6.16 -13.92 -9.47
C ILE A 108 6.22 -13.97 -10.99
N ASP A 109 5.72 -12.94 -11.67
CA ASP A 109 5.53 -12.97 -13.12
C ASP A 109 6.77 -12.49 -13.87
N PHE A 110 7.50 -11.50 -13.32
CA PHE A 110 8.73 -10.99 -13.95
C PHE A 110 10.01 -11.60 -13.39
N GLY A 111 9.94 -12.47 -12.38
CA GLY A 111 11.08 -13.19 -11.83
C GLY A 111 12.13 -12.30 -11.16
N MET A 112 11.77 -11.08 -10.77
CA MET A 112 12.69 -10.18 -10.08
C MET A 112 13.01 -10.72 -8.69
N ASN A 113 14.26 -10.57 -8.26
CA ASN A 113 14.58 -10.79 -6.85
C ASN A 113 13.97 -9.67 -5.98
N VAL A 114 13.94 -9.89 -4.65
CA VAL A 114 13.29 -8.98 -3.71
C VAL A 114 13.87 -7.57 -3.75
N ALA A 115 15.19 -7.44 -3.93
CA ALA A 115 15.83 -6.13 -4.01
C ALA A 115 15.48 -5.40 -5.30
N GLU A 116 15.46 -6.08 -6.44
CA GLU A 116 15.01 -5.54 -7.73
C GLU A 116 13.56 -5.10 -7.65
N ALA A 117 12.67 -5.97 -7.18
CA ALA A 117 11.24 -5.67 -7.05
C ALA A 117 10.95 -4.50 -6.10
N THR A 118 11.73 -4.40 -5.01
CA THR A 118 11.63 -3.30 -4.04
C THR A 118 12.07 -1.96 -4.64
N ASN A 119 13.11 -1.97 -5.48
CA ASN A 119 13.68 -0.76 -6.08
C ASN A 119 13.06 -0.39 -7.43
N ALA A 120 12.23 -1.25 -8.02
CA ALA A 120 11.54 -0.96 -9.27
C ALA A 120 10.64 0.27 -9.12
N PRO A 121 10.63 1.20 -10.10
CA PRO A 121 9.76 2.36 -10.07
C PRO A 121 8.29 1.93 -10.12
N ARG A 122 7.46 2.61 -9.33
CA ARG A 122 6.07 2.24 -9.13
C ARG A 122 5.12 3.19 -9.85
N PHE A 123 3.95 2.67 -10.16
CA PHE A 123 2.83 3.45 -10.67
C PHE A 123 1.57 3.19 -9.83
N HIS A 124 0.63 4.15 -9.89
CA HIS A 124 -0.62 4.07 -9.14
C HIS A 124 -1.73 4.81 -9.85
N HIS A 125 -2.91 4.21 -9.87
CA HIS A 125 -4.15 4.85 -10.29
C HIS A 125 -5.25 4.44 -9.32
N GLN A 126 -6.04 5.41 -8.84
CA GLN A 126 -7.10 5.16 -7.84
C GLN A 126 -8.48 5.67 -8.30
N TRP A 127 -8.68 5.81 -9.62
CA TRP A 127 -9.87 6.39 -10.26
C TRP A 127 -9.97 7.91 -10.09
N LEU A 128 -10.04 8.44 -8.90
CA LEU A 128 -10.03 9.87 -8.60
C LEU A 128 -8.89 10.20 -7.60
N PRO A 129 -8.06 11.23 -7.88
CA PRO A 129 -8.03 11.98 -9.14
C PRO A 129 -7.71 11.06 -10.33
N ASP A 130 -8.29 11.36 -11.51
CA ASP A 130 -8.06 10.62 -12.75
C ASP A 130 -6.67 10.98 -13.31
N GLU A 131 -5.65 10.39 -12.68
CA GLU A 131 -4.24 10.49 -13.07
C GLU A 131 -3.51 9.17 -12.87
N LEU A 132 -2.63 8.81 -13.81
CA LEU A 132 -1.66 7.74 -13.62
C LEU A 132 -0.40 8.33 -12.96
N ARG A 133 -0.32 8.20 -11.65
CA ARG A 133 0.84 8.60 -10.89
C ARG A 133 1.99 7.64 -11.18
N VAL A 134 3.16 8.16 -11.52
CA VAL A 134 4.38 7.38 -11.75
C VAL A 134 5.55 7.94 -10.96
N GLU A 135 6.44 7.06 -10.51
CA GLU A 135 7.71 7.44 -9.91
C GLU A 135 8.76 7.78 -10.99
N LYS A 136 9.84 8.44 -10.60
CA LYS A 136 11.01 8.62 -11.46
C LYS A 136 11.65 7.26 -11.79
N GLY A 137 12.02 7.05 -13.04
CA GLY A 137 12.72 5.82 -13.48
C GLY A 137 12.01 5.09 -14.62
N PHE A 138 10.78 5.45 -14.97
CA PHE A 138 10.16 4.94 -16.18
C PHE A 138 10.82 5.54 -17.44
N SER A 139 10.94 4.72 -18.48
CA SER A 139 11.44 5.17 -19.78
C SER A 139 10.49 6.23 -20.37
N PRO A 140 11.01 7.32 -20.97
CA PRO A 140 10.19 8.32 -21.63
C PRO A 140 9.28 7.76 -22.71
N ASP A 141 9.72 6.73 -23.44
CA ASP A 141 8.93 6.07 -24.48
C ASP A 141 7.71 5.34 -23.89
N THR A 142 7.91 4.69 -22.74
CA THR A 142 6.80 4.04 -22.01
C THR A 142 5.77 5.07 -21.56
N LEU A 143 6.22 6.19 -20.98
CA LEU A 143 5.31 7.26 -20.54
C LEU A 143 4.52 7.84 -21.71
N LYS A 144 5.19 8.13 -22.82
CA LYS A 144 4.54 8.62 -24.05
C LYS A 144 3.54 7.61 -24.61
N LEU A 145 3.86 6.32 -24.60
CA LEU A 145 2.93 5.27 -25.02
C LEU A 145 1.68 5.21 -24.12
N LEU A 146 1.84 5.36 -22.81
CA LEU A 146 0.71 5.41 -21.88
C LEU A 146 -0.18 6.62 -22.14
N GLU A 147 0.40 7.79 -22.43
CA GLU A 147 -0.35 8.99 -22.82
C GLU A 147 -1.14 8.78 -24.12
N THR A 148 -0.55 8.13 -25.13
CA THR A 148 -1.27 7.79 -26.37
C THR A 148 -2.43 6.82 -26.16
N LYS A 149 -2.40 6.07 -25.06
CA LYS A 149 -3.50 5.19 -24.63
C LYS A 149 -4.54 5.91 -23.76
N GLY A 150 -4.43 7.22 -23.61
CA GLY A 150 -5.38 8.06 -22.88
C GLY A 150 -5.06 8.21 -21.38
N GLN A 151 -3.91 7.72 -20.90
CA GLN A 151 -3.53 7.91 -19.50
C GLN A 151 -3.03 9.34 -19.26
N LYS A 152 -3.49 9.97 -18.20
CA LYS A 152 -2.96 11.25 -17.72
C LYS A 152 -1.78 11.01 -16.81
N VAL A 153 -0.59 10.91 -17.40
CA VAL A 153 0.64 10.58 -16.65
C VAL A 153 1.07 11.76 -15.78
N ALA A 154 1.30 11.50 -14.49
CA ALA A 154 1.75 12.48 -13.51
C ALA A 154 2.99 11.95 -12.75
N LEU A 155 4.15 12.57 -13.02
CA LEU A 155 5.39 12.28 -12.28
C LEU A 155 5.27 12.83 -10.85
N LYS A 156 5.46 11.95 -9.87
CA LYS A 156 5.30 12.27 -8.44
C LYS A 156 6.46 11.68 -7.63
N GLU A 157 6.48 12.05 -6.35
CA GLU A 157 7.39 11.48 -5.34
C GLU A 157 7.22 9.95 -5.21
N ALA A 158 8.25 9.29 -4.71
CA ALA A 158 8.24 7.86 -4.42
C ALA A 158 7.05 7.46 -3.53
N MET A 159 6.47 6.32 -3.82
CA MET A 159 5.29 5.80 -3.11
C MET A 159 5.59 4.48 -2.41
N GLY A 160 5.08 4.40 -1.16
CA GLY A 160 5.25 3.21 -0.36
C GLY A 160 6.68 3.02 0.13
N SER A 161 6.86 1.94 0.86
CA SER A 161 8.16 1.45 1.34
C SER A 161 7.96 -0.02 1.68
N THR A 162 8.19 -0.91 0.72
CA THR A 162 7.96 -2.34 0.91
C THR A 162 8.90 -2.91 1.96
N GLN A 163 8.35 -3.64 2.90
CA GLN A 163 9.09 -4.37 3.92
C GLN A 163 8.88 -5.86 3.65
N THR A 164 9.84 -6.47 2.97
CA THR A 164 9.65 -7.78 2.35
C THR A 164 10.71 -8.77 2.79
N VAL A 165 10.25 -9.99 3.08
CA VAL A 165 11.10 -11.17 3.30
C VAL A 165 10.80 -12.19 2.20
N SER A 166 11.84 -12.70 1.54
CA SER A 166 11.75 -13.84 0.65
C SER A 166 12.53 -15.01 1.22
N TYR A 167 11.91 -16.17 1.24
CA TYR A 167 12.48 -17.40 1.78
C TYR A 167 13.12 -18.27 0.69
N THR A 168 13.68 -17.66 -0.36
CA THR A 168 14.20 -18.35 -1.55
C THR A 168 15.58 -19.01 -1.35
N HIS A 169 16.25 -18.82 -0.22
CA HIS A 169 17.65 -19.22 -0.01
C HIS A 169 17.88 -20.22 1.13
N LEU A 170 16.83 -20.85 1.65
CA LEU A 170 16.96 -21.87 2.70
C LEU A 170 16.63 -23.27 2.17
N THR A 171 17.25 -23.63 1.04
CA THR A 171 17.41 -25.01 0.58
C THR A 171 18.83 -25.46 0.74
#